data_27dd4b3bdd5089679f114c16f5030064
#
_entry.id   27dd4b3bdd5089679f114c16f5030064
#
_cell.length_a   1.000
_cell.length_b   1.000
_cell.length_c   1.000
_cell.angle_alpha   90.00
_cell.angle_beta   90.00
_cell.angle_gamma   90.00
#
_symmetry.space_group_name_H-M   'P 1'
#
loop_
_entity.id
_entity.type
_entity.pdbx_description
1 polymer ?
#
loop_
_entity_poly.entity_id
_entity_poly.type
_entity_poly.pdbx_seq_one_letter_code
_entity_poly.pdbx_strand_id
1 'polypeptide(L)'
;MSYAQNSTVLESTTSYDTIWSDTDWKKTYKYVNKQRFRIFRAESEGDSRKVRDLQRMLVRSPAALKVAIKRVTQTNKGKRTPGVDGYLALSDFERGKLFVKIRNRNINKHNPKPVYRTQIPKSNGKTRSLGIPTIIDRVYQELLRLALEPQWEVRFEPISYGFRPARRVHDAMERIFFNIHNRKFKYVFEGDFKACFDTLSHEFIIKQLEGFPYINLVKKFLKAGYMENGEFFSTNQGTPQGGLLSPLLANIALHGLEDCLNISYHEYHSNKGYTTFITHGKYRVVRYADDFLIFARNKEDIEAIPFILNEYLDNRGLILSEDKTCITTIFKGFNFLGFNAKIEKDNKCIIKPSKDSIKKAKGKIRDIFDYAKGQNVEYLIDKLIPVIDGIAEFWKPMVSSKAFSNLDNYIWKKTWKFLKHLHHNKSSAWIVNKYVTV
;
A
#
# COMPACT_ATOMS: atom_id res chain seq x y z
N MET A 1 53.30 -7.34 16.13
CA MET A 1 52.49 -7.08 14.90
C MET A 1 50.97 -7.17 15.10
N SER A 2 50.44 -7.44 16.30
CA SER A 2 48.96 -7.57 16.52
C SER A 2 48.24 -6.27 16.90
N TYR A 3 48.95 -5.23 17.38
CA TYR A 3 48.32 -3.96 17.82
C TYR A 3 47.94 -3.03 16.65
N ALA A 4 48.69 -3.07 15.54
CA ALA A 4 48.42 -2.20 14.38
C ALA A 4 47.19 -2.65 13.54
N GLN A 5 46.85 -3.93 13.53
CA GLN A 5 45.69 -4.46 12.84
C GLN A 5 44.38 -4.18 13.59
N ASN A 6 44.43 -4.10 14.93
CA ASN A 6 43.26 -3.80 15.75
C ASN A 6 42.89 -2.31 15.70
N SER A 7 43.88 -1.39 15.58
CA SER A 7 43.59 0.04 15.47
C SER A 7 42.93 0.42 14.12
N THR A 8 43.40 -0.19 13.02
CA THR A 8 42.79 0.05 11.68
C THR A 8 41.39 -0.52 11.57
N VAL A 9 41.06 -1.61 12.21
CA VAL A 9 39.72 -2.18 12.23
C VAL A 9 38.81 -1.33 13.09
N LEU A 10 39.27 -0.82 14.23
CA LEU A 10 38.50 0.07 15.11
C LEU A 10 38.23 1.44 14.46
N GLU A 11 39.18 2.05 13.79
CA GLU A 11 39.01 3.30 13.04
C GLU A 11 38.01 3.15 11.88
N SER A 12 38.02 2.02 11.15
CA SER A 12 37.08 1.74 10.07
C SER A 12 35.66 1.48 10.59
N THR A 13 35.50 0.85 11.75
CA THR A 13 34.17 0.63 12.39
C THR A 13 33.55 1.92 12.87
N THR A 14 34.29 2.78 13.54
CA THR A 14 33.84 4.09 13.99
C THR A 14 33.40 4.96 12.81
N SER A 15 34.12 4.91 11.69
CA SER A 15 33.78 5.64 10.48
C SER A 15 32.44 5.23 9.86
N TYR A 16 32.06 3.95 9.86
CA TYR A 16 30.76 3.52 9.32
C TYR A 16 29.58 3.88 10.22
N ASP A 17 29.74 3.79 11.54
CA ASP A 17 28.70 4.19 12.49
C ASP A 17 28.44 5.70 12.39
N THR A 18 29.47 6.53 12.36
CA THR A 18 29.34 8.00 12.26
C THR A 18 28.70 8.45 10.95
N ILE A 19 28.95 7.77 9.83
CA ILE A 19 28.28 8.05 8.54
C ILE A 19 26.75 7.95 8.68
N TRP A 20 26.26 7.09 9.56
CA TRP A 20 24.83 6.86 9.74
C TRP A 20 24.26 7.65 10.92
N SER A 21 24.87 7.57 12.12
CA SER A 21 24.40 8.23 13.36
C SER A 21 24.35 9.76 13.21
N ASP A 22 25.38 10.34 12.60
CA ASP A 22 25.52 11.81 12.46
C ASP A 22 24.72 12.39 11.29
N THR A 23 23.85 11.58 10.68
CA THR A 23 23.02 12.04 9.58
C THR A 23 21.92 12.99 10.07
N ASP A 24 21.98 14.25 9.63
CA ASP A 24 20.86 15.19 9.77
C ASP A 24 19.67 14.72 8.88
N TRP A 25 18.78 13.95 9.47
CA TRP A 25 17.61 13.41 8.79
C TRP A 25 16.64 14.48 8.33
N LYS A 26 16.48 15.58 9.09
CA LYS A 26 15.58 16.68 8.72
C LYS A 26 16.05 17.34 7.42
N LYS A 27 17.35 17.68 7.35
CA LYS A 27 17.97 18.25 6.14
C LYS A 27 17.94 17.27 4.97
N THR A 28 18.22 15.99 5.24
CA THR A 28 18.21 14.91 4.23
C THR A 28 16.83 14.74 3.60
N TYR A 29 15.76 14.63 4.40
CA TYR A 29 14.38 14.53 3.89
C TYR A 29 13.94 15.81 3.18
N LYS A 30 14.28 16.99 3.71
CA LYS A 30 13.98 18.28 3.06
C LYS A 30 14.57 18.34 1.65
N TYR A 31 15.83 17.91 1.49
CA TYR A 31 16.48 17.86 0.18
C TYR A 31 15.77 16.91 -0.77
N VAL A 32 15.55 15.65 -0.37
CA VAL A 32 14.90 14.63 -1.21
C VAL A 32 13.50 15.09 -1.62
N ASN A 33 12.69 15.60 -0.69
CA ASN A 33 11.34 16.09 -0.99
C ASN A 33 11.36 17.29 -1.93
N LYS A 34 12.33 18.21 -1.80
CA LYS A 34 12.53 19.33 -2.72
C LYS A 34 12.79 18.82 -4.16
N GLN A 35 13.66 17.80 -4.32
CA GLN A 35 13.94 17.25 -5.65
C GLN A 35 12.72 16.51 -6.22
N ARG A 36 11.99 15.76 -5.41
CA ARG A 36 10.75 15.09 -5.83
C ARG A 36 9.69 16.11 -6.29
N PHE A 37 9.53 17.21 -5.57
CA PHE A 37 8.65 18.31 -5.97
C PHE A 37 9.08 18.95 -7.29
N ARG A 38 10.39 19.12 -7.52
CA ARG A 38 10.90 19.63 -8.80
C ARG A 38 10.61 18.70 -9.98
N ILE A 39 10.68 17.37 -9.77
CA ILE A 39 10.28 16.38 -10.78
C ILE A 39 8.78 16.52 -11.09
N PHE A 40 7.95 16.55 -10.05
CA PHE A 40 6.51 16.75 -10.19
C PHE A 40 6.18 18.02 -10.99
N ARG A 41 6.79 19.14 -10.63
CA ARG A 41 6.57 20.41 -11.31
C ARG A 41 7.05 20.38 -12.77
N ALA A 42 8.22 19.84 -13.06
CA ALA A 42 8.73 19.72 -14.43
C ALA A 42 7.84 18.83 -15.30
N GLU A 43 7.27 17.76 -14.76
CA GLU A 43 6.30 16.91 -15.47
C GLU A 43 4.98 17.67 -15.72
N SER A 44 4.48 18.43 -14.74
CA SER A 44 3.27 19.27 -14.91
C SER A 44 3.46 20.37 -15.97
N GLU A 45 4.70 20.85 -16.15
CA GLU A 45 5.09 21.83 -17.18
C GLU A 45 5.38 21.16 -18.55
N GLY A 46 5.34 19.82 -18.66
CA GLY A 46 5.63 19.06 -19.88
C GLY A 46 7.12 18.99 -20.25
N ASP A 47 8.04 19.46 -19.37
CA ASP A 47 9.47 19.46 -19.61
C ASP A 47 10.11 18.09 -19.35
N SER A 48 9.93 17.19 -20.28
CA SER A 48 10.41 15.80 -20.18
C SER A 48 11.95 15.69 -20.11
N ARG A 49 12.71 16.66 -20.65
CA ARG A 49 14.18 16.70 -20.52
C ARG A 49 14.58 16.98 -19.08
N LYS A 50 14.01 18.01 -18.48
CA LYS A 50 14.26 18.41 -17.10
C LYS A 50 13.83 17.31 -16.11
N VAL A 51 12.70 16.62 -16.38
CA VAL A 51 12.28 15.45 -15.59
C VAL A 51 13.38 14.39 -15.56
N ARG A 52 13.90 13.98 -16.73
CA ARG A 52 14.97 12.97 -16.82
C ARG A 52 16.24 13.39 -16.09
N ASP A 53 16.64 14.65 -16.20
CA ASP A 53 17.85 15.16 -15.55
C ASP A 53 17.69 15.20 -14.03
N LEU A 54 16.53 15.64 -13.53
CA LEU A 54 16.21 15.63 -12.11
C LEU A 54 16.11 14.20 -11.54
N GLN A 55 15.58 13.26 -12.30
CA GLN A 55 15.54 11.83 -11.92
C GLN A 55 16.95 11.26 -11.78
N ARG A 56 17.85 11.53 -12.75
CA ARG A 56 19.26 11.12 -12.68
C ARG A 56 19.96 11.72 -11.44
N MET A 57 19.76 13.02 -11.21
CA MET A 57 20.33 13.72 -10.08
C MET A 57 19.84 13.15 -8.75
N LEU A 58 18.54 12.89 -8.61
CA LEU A 58 17.96 12.35 -7.38
C LEU A 58 18.49 10.94 -7.09
N VAL A 59 18.47 10.04 -8.07
CA VAL A 59 18.92 8.65 -7.90
C VAL A 59 20.40 8.55 -7.54
N ARG A 60 21.24 9.47 -8.06
CA ARG A 60 22.67 9.54 -7.73
C ARG A 60 22.96 10.27 -6.41
N SER A 61 21.97 10.89 -5.81
CA SER A 61 22.13 11.68 -4.60
C SER A 61 22.43 10.83 -3.37
N PRO A 62 23.49 11.13 -2.59
CA PRO A 62 23.75 10.48 -1.32
C PRO A 62 22.57 10.62 -0.33
N ALA A 63 21.84 11.72 -0.38
CA ALA A 63 20.66 11.93 0.46
C ALA A 63 19.53 10.96 0.13
N ALA A 64 19.23 10.73 -1.16
CA ALA A 64 18.23 9.76 -1.58
C ALA A 64 18.64 8.34 -1.20
N LEU A 65 19.92 7.98 -1.33
CA LEU A 65 20.42 6.69 -0.91
C LEU A 65 20.26 6.46 0.60
N LYS A 66 20.59 7.46 1.43
CA LYS A 66 20.36 7.39 2.88
C LYS A 66 18.87 7.18 3.21
N VAL A 67 17.97 7.94 2.56
CA VAL A 67 16.52 7.78 2.73
C VAL A 67 16.05 6.38 2.33
N ALA A 68 16.54 5.86 1.20
CA ALA A 68 16.20 4.52 0.73
C ALA A 68 16.66 3.42 1.72
N ILE A 69 17.91 3.50 2.19
CA ILE A 69 18.43 2.56 3.20
C ILE A 69 17.60 2.65 4.48
N LYS A 70 17.31 3.85 4.99
CA LYS A 70 16.49 4.02 6.21
C LYS A 70 15.10 3.42 6.05
N ARG A 71 14.46 3.65 4.91
CA ARG A 71 13.15 3.06 4.63
C ARG A 71 13.20 1.54 4.70
N VAL A 72 14.17 0.92 4.03
CA VAL A 72 14.29 -0.54 3.94
C VAL A 72 14.67 -1.19 5.26
N THR A 73 15.62 -0.59 6.00
CA THR A 73 16.27 -1.23 7.16
C THR A 73 15.77 -0.78 8.52
N GLN A 74 15.00 0.32 8.58
CA GLN A 74 14.47 0.86 9.85
C GLN A 74 12.95 1.01 9.84
N THR A 75 12.36 1.63 8.80
CA THR A 75 10.95 2.00 8.80
C THR A 75 10.04 0.87 8.31
N ASN A 76 10.48 0.09 7.32
CA ASN A 76 9.68 -0.97 6.75
C ASN A 76 9.47 -2.12 7.75
N LYS A 77 8.24 -2.66 7.81
CA LYS A 77 7.92 -3.83 8.66
C LYS A 77 8.75 -5.07 8.29
N GLY A 78 9.12 -5.24 7.01
CA GLY A 78 9.97 -6.33 6.52
C GLY A 78 11.48 -6.14 6.75
N LYS A 79 11.92 -5.20 7.60
CA LYS A 79 13.35 -4.90 7.86
C LYS A 79 14.14 -6.08 8.40
N ARG A 80 13.50 -7.02 9.08
CA ARG A 80 14.09 -8.25 9.63
C ARG A 80 13.90 -9.49 8.76
N THR A 81 13.34 -9.33 7.56
CA THR A 81 13.10 -10.43 6.63
C THR A 81 14.13 -10.36 5.50
N PRO A 82 15.12 -11.27 5.46
CA PRO A 82 16.13 -11.29 4.41
C PRO A 82 15.55 -11.78 3.08
N GLY A 83 16.25 -11.52 1.98
CA GLY A 83 16.03 -12.18 0.69
C GLY A 83 16.79 -13.52 0.59
N VAL A 84 16.98 -14.00 -0.64
CA VAL A 84 17.71 -15.27 -0.93
C VAL A 84 19.16 -15.28 -0.44
N ASP A 85 19.75 -14.13 -0.13
CA ASP A 85 21.14 -13.99 0.31
C ASP A 85 21.31 -13.97 1.83
N GLY A 86 20.22 -14.06 2.59
CA GLY A 86 20.24 -14.01 4.04
C GLY A 86 20.72 -12.67 4.65
N TYR A 87 21.06 -11.67 3.82
CA TYR A 87 21.67 -10.43 4.28
C TYR A 87 20.65 -9.48 4.93
N LEU A 88 21.05 -8.92 6.08
CA LEU A 88 20.33 -7.87 6.82
C LEU A 88 21.29 -6.71 7.13
N ALA A 89 20.73 -5.53 7.48
CA ALA A 89 21.47 -4.36 7.95
C ALA A 89 20.68 -3.73 9.11
N LEU A 90 20.90 -4.23 10.32
CA LEU A 90 20.10 -3.89 11.51
C LEU A 90 20.78 -2.88 12.45
N SER A 91 22.12 -2.77 12.42
CA SER A 91 22.93 -1.80 13.16
C SER A 91 23.28 -0.58 12.32
N ASP A 92 23.70 0.50 12.95
CA ASP A 92 24.13 1.73 12.25
C ASP A 92 25.45 1.48 11.48
N PHE A 93 26.32 0.64 12.03
CA PHE A 93 27.52 0.15 11.34
C PHE A 93 27.19 -0.54 10.00
N GLU A 94 26.25 -1.50 10.02
CA GLU A 94 25.86 -2.23 8.81
C GLU A 94 25.18 -1.30 7.78
N ARG A 95 24.40 -0.32 8.21
CA ARG A 95 23.78 0.69 7.35
C ARG A 95 24.82 1.62 6.73
N GLY A 96 25.81 2.06 7.50
CA GLY A 96 26.94 2.85 7.00
C GLY A 96 27.76 2.08 5.99
N LYS A 97 28.09 0.82 6.28
CA LYS A 97 28.77 -0.10 5.35
C LYS A 97 27.97 -0.31 4.05
N LEU A 98 26.65 -0.50 4.17
CA LEU A 98 25.75 -0.63 3.03
C LEU A 98 25.71 0.65 2.19
N PHE A 99 25.67 1.84 2.84
CA PHE A 99 25.72 3.12 2.17
C PHE A 99 26.98 3.30 1.34
N VAL A 100 28.16 3.05 1.90
CA VAL A 100 29.44 3.15 1.18
C VAL A 100 29.51 2.15 0.03
N LYS A 101 29.08 0.91 0.27
CA LYS A 101 29.04 -0.15 -0.75
C LYS A 101 28.19 0.24 -1.97
N ILE A 102 27.02 0.83 -1.76
CA ILE A 102 26.10 1.20 -2.86
C ILE A 102 26.51 2.52 -3.51
N ARG A 103 26.94 3.53 -2.72
CA ARG A 103 27.33 4.84 -3.22
C ARG A 103 28.40 4.78 -4.32
N ASN A 104 29.34 3.85 -4.17
CA ASN A 104 30.47 3.68 -5.09
C ASN A 104 30.16 2.81 -6.32
N ARG A 105 28.91 2.33 -6.46
CA ARG A 105 28.51 1.46 -7.58
C ARG A 105 27.67 2.21 -8.60
N ASN A 106 27.88 1.86 -9.87
CA ASN A 106 27.01 2.32 -10.93
C ASN A 106 25.68 1.55 -10.86
N ILE A 107 24.59 2.25 -10.59
CA ILE A 107 23.26 1.67 -10.46
C ILE A 107 22.83 0.89 -11.73
N ASN A 108 23.21 1.33 -12.93
CA ASN A 108 22.86 0.65 -14.20
C ASN A 108 23.55 -0.73 -14.34
N LYS A 109 24.67 -0.94 -13.62
CA LYS A 109 25.40 -2.23 -13.60
C LYS A 109 24.85 -3.21 -12.58
N HIS A 110 23.84 -2.79 -11.78
CA HIS A 110 23.23 -3.70 -10.81
C HIS A 110 22.48 -4.82 -11.50
N ASN A 111 22.69 -6.05 -11.01
CA ASN A 111 21.96 -7.25 -11.41
C ASN A 111 21.13 -7.72 -10.21
N PRO A 112 19.81 -7.60 -10.24
CA PRO A 112 18.93 -8.07 -9.19
C PRO A 112 19.07 -9.58 -8.99
N LYS A 113 18.97 -10.01 -7.74
CA LYS A 113 18.85 -11.44 -7.42
C LYS A 113 17.39 -11.89 -7.53
N PRO A 114 17.12 -13.18 -7.75
CA PRO A 114 15.78 -13.74 -7.67
C PRO A 114 15.13 -13.40 -6.32
N VAL A 115 13.83 -13.17 -6.32
CA VAL A 115 13.11 -12.94 -5.06
C VAL A 115 12.88 -14.27 -4.32
N TYR A 116 12.97 -14.27 -3.00
CA TYR A 116 12.55 -15.40 -2.18
C TYR A 116 11.03 -15.47 -2.10
N ARG A 117 10.44 -16.54 -2.65
CA ARG A 117 8.98 -16.71 -2.67
C ARG A 117 8.53 -17.50 -1.43
N THR A 118 7.53 -16.98 -0.75
CA THR A 118 6.88 -17.63 0.39
C THR A 118 5.37 -17.51 0.29
N GLN A 119 4.64 -18.43 0.90
CA GLN A 119 3.19 -18.45 0.89
C GLN A 119 2.64 -17.88 2.20
N ILE A 120 1.73 -16.91 2.11
CA ILE A 120 1.04 -16.33 3.27
C ILE A 120 -0.43 -16.75 3.23
N PRO A 121 -0.98 -17.30 4.34
CA PRO A 121 -2.39 -17.67 4.39
C PRO A 121 -3.30 -16.44 4.34
N LYS A 122 -4.36 -16.52 3.53
CA LYS A 122 -5.45 -15.55 3.50
C LYS A 122 -6.55 -15.96 4.49
N SER A 123 -7.36 -14.99 4.91
CA SER A 123 -8.50 -15.22 5.82
C SER A 123 -9.58 -16.18 5.28
N ASN A 124 -9.57 -16.49 3.99
CA ASN A 124 -10.50 -17.41 3.30
C ASN A 124 -9.91 -18.81 3.08
N GLY A 125 -8.78 -19.14 3.73
CA GLY A 125 -8.10 -20.44 3.59
C GLY A 125 -7.23 -20.59 2.33
N LYS A 126 -7.31 -19.67 1.37
CA LYS A 126 -6.39 -19.63 0.22
C LYS A 126 -5.04 -19.04 0.63
N THR A 127 -3.98 -19.29 -0.13
CA THR A 127 -2.67 -18.69 0.07
C THR A 127 -2.45 -17.50 -0.85
N ARG A 128 -1.45 -16.67 -0.51
CA ARG A 128 -0.96 -15.57 -1.33
C ARG A 128 0.57 -15.70 -1.40
N SER A 129 1.09 -15.73 -2.61
CA SER A 129 2.54 -15.72 -2.82
C SER A 129 3.12 -14.34 -2.52
N LEU A 130 4.16 -14.28 -1.69
CA LEU A 130 4.92 -13.07 -1.41
C LEU A 130 6.35 -13.26 -1.90
N GLY A 131 6.83 -12.37 -2.77
CA GLY A 131 8.20 -12.34 -3.24
C GLY A 131 9.04 -11.36 -2.42
N ILE A 132 10.07 -11.83 -1.77
CA ILE A 132 10.93 -11.04 -0.87
C ILE A 132 12.27 -10.77 -1.57
N PRO A 133 12.51 -9.54 -2.11
CA PRO A 133 13.79 -9.17 -2.69
C PRO A 133 14.87 -9.03 -1.62
N THR A 134 16.14 -9.08 -2.02
CA THR A 134 17.27 -8.80 -1.11
C THR A 134 17.21 -7.38 -0.56
N ILE A 135 17.89 -7.11 0.56
CA ILE A 135 17.98 -5.76 1.13
C ILE A 135 18.55 -4.77 0.11
N ILE A 136 19.57 -5.17 -0.64
CA ILE A 136 20.22 -4.33 -1.65
C ILE A 136 19.22 -4.02 -2.79
N ASP A 137 18.51 -5.03 -3.27
CA ASP A 137 17.49 -4.85 -4.32
C ASP A 137 16.36 -3.91 -3.87
N ARG A 138 15.91 -4.07 -2.63
CA ARG A 138 14.89 -3.14 -2.05
C ARG A 138 15.41 -1.71 -2.00
N VAL A 139 16.69 -1.47 -1.69
CA VAL A 139 17.28 -0.12 -1.69
C VAL A 139 17.29 0.46 -3.10
N TYR A 140 17.67 -0.30 -4.12
CA TYR A 140 17.61 0.16 -5.50
C TYR A 140 16.17 0.39 -5.98
N GLN A 141 15.24 -0.51 -5.64
CA GLN A 141 13.82 -0.32 -5.93
C GLN A 141 13.27 0.96 -5.30
N GLU A 142 13.66 1.27 -4.06
CA GLU A 142 13.24 2.50 -3.40
C GLU A 142 13.83 3.76 -4.06
N LEU A 143 15.10 3.72 -4.50
CA LEU A 143 15.70 4.83 -5.27
C LEU A 143 14.93 5.09 -6.57
N LEU A 144 14.58 4.03 -7.31
CA LEU A 144 13.79 4.16 -8.53
C LEU A 144 12.39 4.70 -8.25
N ARG A 145 11.75 4.22 -7.16
CA ARG A 145 10.44 4.70 -6.74
C ARG A 145 10.46 6.19 -6.38
N LEU A 146 11.48 6.65 -5.62
CA LEU A 146 11.62 8.07 -5.26
C LEU A 146 11.69 8.98 -6.48
N ALA A 147 12.28 8.52 -7.58
CA ALA A 147 12.45 9.28 -8.80
C ALA A 147 11.25 9.18 -9.76
N LEU A 148 10.60 8.02 -9.82
CA LEU A 148 9.52 7.72 -10.76
C LEU A 148 8.14 8.17 -10.25
N GLU A 149 7.88 7.98 -8.94
CA GLU A 149 6.58 8.28 -8.32
C GLU A 149 6.13 9.76 -8.53
N PRO A 150 6.99 10.80 -8.36
CA PRO A 150 6.56 12.17 -8.57
C PRO A 150 6.14 12.48 -10.00
N GLN A 151 6.74 11.84 -10.99
CA GLN A 151 6.37 11.94 -12.38
C GLN A 151 4.97 11.36 -12.62
N TRP A 152 4.72 10.15 -12.10
CA TRP A 152 3.46 9.47 -12.31
C TRP A 152 2.30 10.04 -11.48
N GLU A 153 2.59 10.71 -10.36
CA GLU A 153 1.56 11.44 -9.61
C GLU A 153 0.89 12.56 -10.41
N VAL A 154 1.58 13.14 -11.40
CA VAL A 154 0.98 14.11 -12.34
C VAL A 154 0.05 13.41 -13.34
N ARG A 155 0.39 12.19 -13.77
CA ARG A 155 -0.32 11.45 -14.81
C ARG A 155 -1.53 10.68 -14.30
N PHE A 156 -1.45 10.18 -13.06
CA PHE A 156 -2.51 9.33 -12.49
C PHE A 156 -3.84 10.06 -12.40
N GLU A 157 -4.90 9.34 -12.74
CA GLU A 157 -6.27 9.81 -12.64
C GLU A 157 -6.60 10.28 -11.22
N PRO A 158 -7.41 11.36 -11.08
CA PRO A 158 -7.78 11.94 -9.78
C PRO A 158 -8.47 10.95 -8.84
N ILE A 159 -9.18 9.98 -9.38
CA ILE A 159 -10.02 9.00 -8.65
C ILE A 159 -9.36 7.64 -8.47
N SER A 160 -8.06 7.53 -8.70
CA SER A 160 -7.23 6.38 -8.33
C SER A 160 -6.53 6.65 -7.00
N TYR A 161 -6.71 5.78 -6.00
CA TYR A 161 -6.30 6.07 -4.61
C TYR A 161 -5.24 5.12 -4.06
N GLY A 162 -5.31 3.81 -4.34
CA GLY A 162 -4.43 2.81 -3.74
C GLY A 162 -2.95 3.03 -4.06
N PHE A 163 -2.06 2.78 -3.10
CA PHE A 163 -0.59 2.87 -3.21
C PHE A 163 -0.05 4.25 -3.61
N ARG A 164 -0.83 5.29 -3.54
CA ARG A 164 -0.44 6.67 -3.86
C ARG A 164 -0.18 7.49 -2.59
N PRO A 165 0.79 8.42 -2.61
CA PRO A 165 1.04 9.30 -1.48
C PRO A 165 -0.16 10.20 -1.18
N ALA A 166 -0.41 10.44 0.13
CA ALA A 166 -1.49 11.28 0.63
C ALA A 166 -2.91 10.87 0.19
N ARG A 167 -3.11 9.65 -0.33
CA ARG A 167 -4.41 9.08 -0.69
C ARG A 167 -4.79 7.98 0.31
N ARG A 168 -6.02 8.04 0.82
CA ARG A 168 -6.53 7.13 1.86
C ARG A 168 -7.76 6.36 1.37
N VAL A 169 -8.11 5.31 2.07
CA VAL A 169 -9.37 4.58 1.87
C VAL A 169 -10.57 5.53 2.02
N HIS A 170 -10.49 6.46 2.94
CA HIS A 170 -11.57 7.42 3.20
C HIS A 170 -11.85 8.35 2.03
N ASP A 171 -10.82 8.74 1.28
CA ASP A 171 -10.99 9.57 0.07
C ASP A 171 -11.75 8.80 -1.03
N ALA A 172 -11.49 7.49 -1.15
CA ALA A 172 -12.25 6.61 -2.05
C ALA A 172 -13.70 6.47 -1.59
N MET A 173 -13.95 6.34 -0.28
CA MET A 173 -15.31 6.26 0.28
C MET A 173 -16.07 7.56 0.07
N GLU A 174 -15.44 8.70 0.26
CA GLU A 174 -16.01 10.03 -0.01
C GLU A 174 -16.41 10.15 -1.48
N ARG A 175 -15.55 9.72 -2.41
CA ARG A 175 -15.88 9.70 -3.84
C ARG A 175 -17.05 8.76 -4.15
N ILE A 176 -17.13 7.60 -3.51
CA ILE A 176 -18.30 6.72 -3.62
C ILE A 176 -19.56 7.44 -3.16
N PHE A 177 -19.51 8.10 -2.01
CA PHE A 177 -20.64 8.89 -1.52
C PHE A 177 -21.11 9.92 -2.56
N PHE A 178 -20.21 10.71 -3.14
CA PHE A 178 -20.55 11.69 -4.17
C PHE A 178 -21.12 11.06 -5.45
N ASN A 179 -20.69 9.84 -5.80
CA ASN A 179 -21.22 9.16 -6.98
C ASN A 179 -22.66 8.65 -6.79
N ILE A 180 -23.04 8.23 -5.56
CA ILE A 180 -24.32 7.55 -5.34
C ILE A 180 -25.37 8.35 -4.58
N HIS A 181 -24.98 9.39 -3.80
CA HIS A 181 -25.93 10.12 -2.91
C HIS A 181 -27.12 10.76 -3.66
N ASN A 182 -26.91 11.22 -4.90
CA ASN A 182 -27.94 11.82 -5.74
C ASN A 182 -28.74 10.77 -6.56
N ARG A 183 -28.39 9.49 -6.45
CA ARG A 183 -29.06 8.33 -7.08
C ARG A 183 -29.11 8.36 -8.62
N LYS A 184 -28.27 9.20 -9.26
CA LYS A 184 -28.17 9.25 -10.73
C LYS A 184 -27.53 7.98 -11.29
N PHE A 185 -26.54 7.44 -10.57
CA PHE A 185 -25.82 6.20 -10.94
C PHE A 185 -26.35 5.05 -10.08
N LYS A 186 -27.25 4.24 -10.65
CA LYS A 186 -27.99 3.22 -9.89
C LYS A 186 -27.33 1.85 -9.91
N TYR A 187 -26.54 1.57 -10.93
CA TYR A 187 -25.91 0.27 -11.15
C TYR A 187 -24.41 0.35 -10.85
N VAL A 188 -23.86 -0.70 -10.27
CA VAL A 188 -22.49 -0.80 -9.81
C VAL A 188 -21.89 -2.10 -10.34
N PHE A 189 -20.78 -1.99 -11.03
CA PHE A 189 -19.91 -3.10 -11.39
C PHE A 189 -18.76 -3.14 -10.38
N GLU A 190 -18.68 -4.21 -9.61
CA GLU A 190 -17.57 -4.51 -8.71
C GLU A 190 -16.57 -5.36 -9.49
N GLY A 191 -15.39 -4.80 -9.79
CA GLY A 191 -14.35 -5.46 -10.57
C GLY A 191 -13.16 -5.85 -9.71
N ASP A 192 -12.66 -7.08 -9.91
CA ASP A 192 -11.44 -7.61 -9.29
C ASP A 192 -10.64 -8.33 -10.39
N PHE A 193 -9.33 -8.10 -10.45
CA PHE A 193 -8.47 -8.79 -11.40
C PHE A 193 -7.97 -10.12 -10.82
N LYS A 194 -8.03 -11.19 -11.62
CA LYS A 194 -7.48 -12.49 -11.23
C LYS A 194 -5.95 -12.41 -11.17
N ALA A 195 -5.40 -12.57 -9.96
CA ALA A 195 -3.94 -12.58 -9.74
C ALA A 195 -3.19 -11.37 -10.35
N CYS A 196 -3.75 -10.16 -10.28
CA CYS A 196 -3.27 -8.94 -10.95
C CYS A 196 -1.75 -8.79 -10.95
N PHE A 197 -1.10 -8.87 -9.78
CA PHE A 197 0.36 -8.71 -9.67
C PHE A 197 1.16 -9.80 -10.37
N ASP A 198 0.58 -10.99 -10.57
CA ASP A 198 1.27 -12.14 -11.18
C ASP A 198 1.09 -12.20 -12.71
N THR A 199 0.13 -11.43 -13.28
CA THR A 199 -0.23 -11.50 -14.70
C THR A 199 0.11 -10.25 -15.50
N LEU A 200 0.45 -9.12 -14.87
CA LEU A 200 0.76 -7.86 -15.56
C LEU A 200 1.83 -8.04 -16.65
N SER A 201 1.53 -7.58 -17.86
CA SER A 201 2.44 -7.60 -19.00
C SER A 201 3.70 -6.77 -18.73
N HIS A 202 4.88 -7.40 -18.77
CA HIS A 202 6.17 -6.70 -18.68
C HIS A 202 6.35 -5.72 -19.83
N GLU A 203 5.94 -6.12 -21.03
CA GLU A 203 6.06 -5.29 -22.25
C GLU A 203 5.24 -4.01 -22.10
N PHE A 204 3.99 -4.13 -21.64
CA PHE A 204 3.13 -2.98 -21.40
C PHE A 204 3.72 -2.03 -20.35
N ILE A 205 4.17 -2.56 -19.19
CA ILE A 205 4.81 -1.74 -18.16
C ILE A 205 6.02 -0.98 -18.73
N ILE A 206 6.88 -1.65 -19.49
CA ILE A 206 8.08 -1.05 -20.07
C ILE A 206 7.73 0.03 -21.10
N LYS A 207 6.70 -0.19 -21.91
CA LYS A 207 6.20 0.82 -22.86
C LYS A 207 5.74 2.08 -22.12
N GLN A 208 5.04 1.94 -21.00
CA GLN A 208 4.63 3.07 -20.18
C GLN A 208 5.81 3.84 -19.54
N LEU A 209 6.95 3.19 -19.37
CA LEU A 209 8.17 3.77 -18.78
C LEU A 209 9.14 4.32 -19.83
N GLU A 210 8.74 4.44 -21.07
CA GLU A 210 9.60 4.98 -22.13
C GLU A 210 10.12 6.38 -21.76
N GLY A 211 11.41 6.60 -21.97
CA GLY A 211 12.09 7.82 -21.57
C GLY A 211 12.58 7.85 -20.10
N PHE A 212 12.21 6.89 -19.24
CA PHE A 212 12.76 6.83 -17.88
C PHE A 212 14.25 6.42 -17.89
N PRO A 213 15.15 7.20 -17.24
CA PRO A 213 16.60 6.98 -17.36
C PRO A 213 17.11 5.62 -16.88
N TYR A 214 16.34 4.94 -16.04
CA TYR A 214 16.70 3.66 -15.44
C TYR A 214 15.79 2.51 -15.86
N ILE A 215 15.15 2.63 -17.01
CA ILE A 215 14.22 1.63 -17.56
C ILE A 215 14.87 0.22 -17.66
N ASN A 216 16.15 0.15 -18.01
CA ASN A 216 16.87 -1.13 -18.13
C ASN A 216 17.01 -1.83 -16.76
N LEU A 217 17.15 -1.08 -15.68
CA LEU A 217 17.16 -1.67 -14.33
C LEU A 217 15.76 -2.15 -13.93
N VAL A 218 14.69 -1.43 -14.31
CA VAL A 218 13.32 -1.91 -14.12
C VAL A 218 13.09 -3.21 -14.89
N LYS A 219 13.52 -3.31 -16.14
CA LYS A 219 13.48 -4.55 -16.94
C LYS A 219 14.18 -5.72 -16.23
N LYS A 220 15.35 -5.47 -15.65
CA LYS A 220 16.07 -6.49 -14.87
C LYS A 220 15.30 -6.93 -13.63
N PHE A 221 14.66 -5.99 -12.89
CA PHE A 221 13.83 -6.35 -11.73
C PHE A 221 12.62 -7.19 -12.11
N LEU A 222 11.94 -6.88 -13.20
CA LEU A 222 10.81 -7.65 -13.70
C LEU A 222 11.21 -9.07 -14.11
N LYS A 223 12.41 -9.24 -14.67
CA LYS A 223 12.95 -10.53 -15.16
C LYS A 223 13.81 -11.28 -14.14
N ALA A 224 13.94 -10.79 -12.90
CA ALA A 224 14.83 -11.36 -11.91
C ALA A 224 14.46 -12.80 -11.47
N GLY A 225 13.23 -13.24 -11.72
CA GLY A 225 12.75 -14.56 -11.31
C GLY A 225 12.53 -14.68 -9.80
N TYR A 226 12.22 -15.88 -9.35
CA TYR A 226 12.05 -16.18 -7.94
C TYR A 226 12.61 -17.55 -7.58
N MET A 227 12.95 -17.71 -6.30
CA MET A 227 13.33 -18.96 -5.67
C MET A 227 12.19 -19.44 -4.79
N GLU A 228 11.72 -20.65 -5.00
CA GLU A 228 10.70 -21.32 -4.17
C GLU A 228 11.16 -22.75 -3.89
N ASN A 229 11.18 -23.18 -2.63
CA ASN A 229 11.63 -24.50 -2.19
C ASN A 229 13.05 -24.92 -2.68
N GLY A 230 13.92 -23.93 -2.89
CA GLY A 230 15.29 -24.18 -3.37
C GLY A 230 15.45 -24.19 -4.90
N GLU A 231 14.36 -24.11 -5.66
CA GLU A 231 14.37 -24.10 -7.12
C GLU A 231 14.20 -22.69 -7.69
N PHE A 232 14.82 -22.43 -8.84
CA PHE A 232 14.71 -21.16 -9.57
C PHE A 232 13.61 -21.22 -10.63
N PHE A 233 12.80 -20.17 -10.66
CA PHE A 233 11.76 -19.97 -11.66
C PHE A 233 11.92 -18.62 -12.34
N SER A 234 11.89 -18.60 -13.68
CA SER A 234 11.91 -17.37 -14.47
C SER A 234 10.55 -16.66 -14.42
N THR A 235 10.56 -15.34 -14.62
CA THR A 235 9.33 -14.52 -14.72
C THR A 235 9.26 -13.84 -16.07
N ASN A 236 8.18 -14.11 -16.83
CA ASN A 236 7.90 -13.48 -18.13
C ASN A 236 6.78 -12.44 -18.03
N GLN A 237 6.05 -12.45 -16.93
CA GLN A 237 4.95 -11.53 -16.61
C GLN A 237 4.87 -11.30 -15.10
N GLY A 238 4.11 -10.31 -14.70
CA GLY A 238 3.86 -9.98 -13.30
C GLY A 238 4.95 -9.16 -12.64
N THR A 239 4.66 -8.71 -11.44
CA THR A 239 5.58 -8.02 -10.55
C THR A 239 5.61 -8.71 -9.19
N PRO A 240 6.78 -8.90 -8.55
CA PRO A 240 6.84 -9.63 -7.29
C PRO A 240 6.06 -8.90 -6.18
N GLN A 241 5.04 -9.56 -5.63
CA GLN A 241 4.32 -9.04 -4.47
C GLN A 241 5.26 -8.98 -3.25
N GLY A 242 5.64 -7.75 -2.84
CA GLY A 242 6.56 -7.51 -1.72
C GLY A 242 7.78 -6.66 -2.11
N GLY A 243 8.00 -6.42 -3.39
CA GLY A 243 8.93 -5.40 -3.86
C GLY A 243 8.44 -3.98 -3.56
N LEU A 244 9.33 -3.05 -3.26
CA LEU A 244 8.96 -1.64 -2.97
C LEU A 244 8.52 -0.87 -4.22
N LEU A 245 8.97 -1.28 -5.39
CA LEU A 245 8.63 -0.69 -6.68
C LEU A 245 7.32 -1.26 -7.25
N SER A 246 6.98 -2.52 -6.93
CA SER A 246 5.86 -3.24 -7.53
C SER A 246 4.50 -2.55 -7.40
N PRO A 247 4.13 -1.91 -6.27
CA PRO A 247 2.86 -1.18 -6.17
C PRO A 247 2.76 0.00 -7.14
N LEU A 248 3.87 0.71 -7.36
CA LEU A 248 3.91 1.80 -8.33
C LEU A 248 3.80 1.27 -9.76
N LEU A 249 4.53 0.21 -10.11
CA LEU A 249 4.45 -0.42 -11.43
C LEU A 249 3.05 -0.98 -11.71
N ALA A 250 2.38 -1.55 -10.72
CA ALA A 250 0.99 -1.99 -10.84
C ALA A 250 0.06 -0.81 -11.13
N ASN A 251 0.19 0.32 -10.40
CA ASN A 251 -0.59 1.51 -10.69
C ASN A 251 -0.32 2.08 -12.09
N ILE A 252 0.92 2.04 -12.56
CA ILE A 252 1.32 2.45 -13.91
C ILE A 252 0.65 1.56 -14.96
N ALA A 253 0.66 0.24 -14.76
CA ALA A 253 -0.01 -0.69 -15.65
C ALA A 253 -1.53 -0.53 -15.66
N LEU A 254 -2.13 -0.20 -14.52
CA LEU A 254 -3.58 -0.02 -14.37
C LEU A 254 -4.06 1.40 -14.72
N HIS A 255 -3.16 2.30 -15.09
CA HIS A 255 -3.52 3.64 -15.57
C HIS A 255 -4.24 3.57 -16.92
N GLY A 256 -5.19 4.50 -17.15
CA GLY A 256 -5.97 4.57 -18.39
C GLY A 256 -7.29 3.77 -18.36
N LEU A 257 -7.76 3.35 -17.18
CA LEU A 257 -9.08 2.72 -17.04
C LEU A 257 -10.20 3.71 -17.37
N GLU A 258 -10.02 4.96 -16.99
CA GLU A 258 -10.95 6.03 -17.26
C GLU A 258 -11.00 6.40 -18.73
N ASP A 259 -9.85 6.40 -19.42
CA ASP A 259 -9.76 6.67 -20.86
C ASP A 259 -10.52 5.60 -21.65
N CYS A 260 -10.37 4.33 -21.27
CA CYS A 260 -11.12 3.19 -21.86
C CYS A 260 -12.64 3.38 -21.72
N LEU A 261 -13.09 4.03 -20.66
CA LEU A 261 -14.52 4.32 -20.38
C LEU A 261 -14.97 5.69 -20.92
N ASN A 262 -14.14 6.39 -21.69
CA ASN A 262 -14.38 7.74 -22.18
C ASN A 262 -14.76 8.72 -21.05
N ILE A 263 -14.02 8.66 -19.94
CA ILE A 263 -14.18 9.57 -18.81
C ILE A 263 -13.12 10.67 -18.92
N SER A 264 -13.56 11.92 -18.85
CA SER A 264 -12.67 13.06 -18.82
C SER A 264 -12.90 13.92 -17.58
N TYR A 265 -11.89 14.70 -17.22
CA TYR A 265 -11.89 15.57 -16.06
C TYR A 265 -11.66 17.01 -16.49
N HIS A 266 -12.45 17.91 -15.91
CA HIS A 266 -12.26 19.34 -16.04
C HIS A 266 -11.97 19.95 -14.67
N GLU A 267 -10.88 20.69 -14.55
CA GLU A 267 -10.58 21.41 -13.31
C GLU A 267 -11.58 22.54 -13.10
N TYR A 268 -12.12 22.60 -11.92
CA TYR A 268 -12.99 23.68 -11.46
C TYR A 268 -12.34 24.40 -10.29
N HIS A 269 -12.01 25.66 -10.49
CA HIS A 269 -11.50 26.56 -9.46
C HIS A 269 -12.66 27.28 -8.78
N SER A 270 -12.90 26.95 -7.52
CA SER A 270 -13.95 27.62 -6.74
C SER A 270 -13.53 29.04 -6.36
N ASN A 271 -14.48 29.95 -6.29
CA ASN A 271 -14.28 31.31 -5.76
C ASN A 271 -13.80 31.31 -4.29
N LYS A 272 -13.88 30.16 -3.58
CA LYS A 272 -13.38 29.95 -2.22
C LYS A 272 -11.94 29.45 -2.17
N GLY A 273 -11.21 29.40 -3.30
CA GLY A 273 -9.81 29.06 -3.39
C GLY A 273 -9.48 27.55 -3.38
N TYR A 274 -10.47 26.66 -3.46
CA TYR A 274 -10.21 25.23 -3.64
C TYR A 274 -10.42 24.80 -5.09
N THR A 275 -9.59 23.85 -5.54
CA THR A 275 -9.70 23.22 -6.86
C THR A 275 -10.35 21.86 -6.71
N THR A 276 -11.35 21.57 -7.54
CA THR A 276 -11.99 20.25 -7.64
C THR A 276 -12.08 19.82 -9.09
N PHE A 277 -12.43 18.55 -9.34
CA PHE A 277 -12.58 18.02 -10.69
C PHE A 277 -14.03 17.70 -10.99
N ILE A 278 -14.55 18.26 -12.08
CA ILE A 278 -15.83 17.86 -12.65
C ILE A 278 -15.55 16.68 -13.59
N THR A 279 -16.22 15.57 -13.34
CA THR A 279 -16.10 14.35 -14.13
C THR A 279 -17.17 14.33 -15.22
N HIS A 280 -16.75 14.18 -16.46
CA HIS A 280 -17.61 14.01 -17.64
C HIS A 280 -17.60 12.55 -18.09
N GLY A 281 -18.61 12.15 -18.85
CA GLY A 281 -18.76 10.79 -19.36
C GLY A 281 -19.99 10.07 -18.80
N LYS A 282 -20.25 8.92 -19.40
CA LYS A 282 -21.38 8.02 -19.14
C LYS A 282 -21.24 7.29 -17.82
N TYR A 283 -19.99 7.02 -17.42
CA TYR A 283 -19.61 6.23 -16.27
C TYR A 283 -18.96 7.08 -15.16
N ARG A 284 -18.86 6.50 -13.98
CA ARG A 284 -18.00 6.99 -12.88
C ARG A 284 -17.17 5.82 -12.37
N VAL A 285 -15.93 6.07 -12.03
CA VAL A 285 -15.01 5.04 -11.54
C VAL A 285 -14.50 5.43 -10.15
N VAL A 286 -14.19 4.45 -9.33
CA VAL A 286 -13.38 4.58 -8.13
C VAL A 286 -12.44 3.40 -8.11
N ARG A 287 -11.13 3.64 -8.16
CA ARG A 287 -10.10 2.59 -8.14
C ARG A 287 -9.22 2.69 -6.91
N TYR A 288 -8.96 1.58 -6.28
CA TYR A 288 -8.02 1.45 -5.18
C TYR A 288 -7.06 0.29 -5.45
N ALA A 289 -5.93 0.58 -6.06
CA ALA A 289 -4.99 -0.41 -6.59
C ALA A 289 -5.67 -1.33 -7.64
N ASP A 290 -5.77 -2.61 -7.34
CA ASP A 290 -6.40 -3.65 -8.15
C ASP A 290 -7.93 -3.76 -7.94
N ASP A 291 -8.47 -3.23 -6.84
CA ASP A 291 -9.92 -3.18 -6.61
C ASP A 291 -10.54 -1.95 -7.29
N PHE A 292 -11.63 -2.10 -8.03
CA PHE A 292 -12.31 -0.96 -8.67
C PHE A 292 -13.83 -1.13 -8.74
N LEU A 293 -14.49 0.01 -8.80
CA LEU A 293 -15.94 0.13 -8.99
C LEU A 293 -16.21 0.99 -10.22
N ILE A 294 -17.15 0.56 -11.05
CA ILE A 294 -17.70 1.37 -12.14
C ILE A 294 -19.19 1.56 -11.87
N PHE A 295 -19.65 2.79 -12.02
CA PHE A 295 -21.06 3.18 -11.80
C PHE A 295 -21.68 3.62 -13.11
N ALA A 296 -22.89 3.13 -13.39
CA ALA A 296 -23.68 3.50 -14.55
C ALA A 296 -25.12 3.90 -14.17
N ARG A 297 -25.78 4.63 -15.07
CA ARG A 297 -27.16 5.08 -14.87
C ARG A 297 -28.16 3.99 -15.19
N ASN A 298 -27.91 3.24 -16.26
CA ASN A 298 -28.81 2.24 -16.83
C ASN A 298 -28.18 0.84 -16.73
N LYS A 299 -29.04 -0.16 -16.85
CA LYS A 299 -28.64 -1.56 -16.74
C LYS A 299 -27.80 -2.01 -17.97
N GLU A 300 -28.22 -1.58 -19.14
CA GLU A 300 -27.56 -1.89 -20.41
C GLU A 300 -26.10 -1.37 -20.40
N ASP A 301 -25.89 -0.18 -19.84
CA ASP A 301 -24.58 0.44 -19.73
C ASP A 301 -23.63 -0.35 -18.85
N ILE A 302 -24.11 -0.86 -17.70
CA ILE A 302 -23.27 -1.59 -16.76
C ILE A 302 -22.98 -3.01 -17.27
N GLU A 303 -23.92 -3.63 -17.98
CA GLU A 303 -23.75 -4.96 -18.60
C GLU A 303 -22.76 -4.95 -19.77
N ALA A 304 -22.57 -3.80 -20.43
CA ALA A 304 -21.59 -3.62 -21.50
C ALA A 304 -20.13 -3.50 -20.98
N ILE A 305 -19.91 -3.29 -19.69
CA ILE A 305 -18.57 -3.03 -19.11
C ILE A 305 -17.56 -4.13 -19.43
N PRO A 306 -17.84 -5.43 -19.26
CA PRO A 306 -16.88 -6.48 -19.59
C PRO A 306 -16.37 -6.40 -21.03
N PHE A 307 -17.26 -6.12 -21.99
CA PHE A 307 -16.90 -5.96 -23.40
C PHE A 307 -16.03 -4.71 -23.63
N ILE A 308 -16.38 -3.59 -23.03
CA ILE A 308 -15.59 -2.33 -23.14
C ILE A 308 -14.18 -2.51 -22.57
N LEU A 309 -14.03 -3.30 -21.51
CA LEU A 309 -12.75 -3.54 -20.88
C LEU A 309 -11.84 -4.53 -21.61
N ASN A 310 -12.33 -5.29 -22.59
CA ASN A 310 -11.54 -6.36 -23.22
C ASN A 310 -10.18 -5.87 -23.75
N GLU A 311 -10.16 -4.84 -24.57
CA GLU A 311 -8.90 -4.30 -25.10
C GLU A 311 -7.97 -3.77 -24.01
N TYR A 312 -8.54 -3.10 -22.99
CA TYR A 312 -7.79 -2.62 -21.84
C TYR A 312 -7.13 -3.79 -21.06
N LEU A 313 -7.84 -4.89 -20.90
CA LEU A 313 -7.37 -6.09 -20.19
C LEU A 313 -6.30 -6.83 -20.98
N ASP A 314 -6.56 -7.09 -22.27
CA ASP A 314 -5.67 -7.84 -23.16
C ASP A 314 -4.29 -7.17 -23.29
N ASN A 315 -4.27 -5.86 -23.52
CA ASN A 315 -3.04 -5.08 -23.62
C ASN A 315 -2.16 -5.15 -22.34
N ARG A 316 -2.77 -5.43 -21.18
CA ARG A 316 -2.11 -5.44 -19.88
C ARG A 316 -1.85 -6.85 -19.33
N GLY A 317 -2.34 -7.89 -20.04
CA GLY A 317 -2.28 -9.29 -19.55
C GLY A 317 -3.17 -9.53 -18.35
N LEU A 318 -4.29 -8.81 -18.23
CA LEU A 318 -5.21 -8.89 -17.11
C LEU A 318 -6.45 -9.73 -17.49
N ILE A 319 -7.01 -10.37 -16.49
CA ILE A 319 -8.25 -11.14 -16.60
C ILE A 319 -9.15 -10.76 -15.42
N LEU A 320 -10.43 -10.51 -15.68
CA LEU A 320 -11.41 -10.31 -14.61
C LEU A 320 -11.64 -11.62 -13.83
N SER A 321 -11.77 -11.51 -12.53
CA SER A 321 -12.09 -12.63 -11.67
C SER A 321 -13.60 -12.92 -11.72
N GLU A 322 -14.02 -13.99 -12.37
CA GLU A 322 -15.43 -14.39 -12.47
C GLU A 322 -16.09 -14.55 -11.08
N ASP A 323 -15.37 -15.16 -10.13
CA ASP A 323 -15.86 -15.39 -8.76
C ASP A 323 -16.14 -14.12 -7.96
N LYS A 324 -15.51 -13.02 -8.31
CA LYS A 324 -15.54 -11.77 -7.53
C LYS A 324 -16.13 -10.58 -8.27
N THR A 325 -16.16 -10.65 -9.60
CA THR A 325 -16.78 -9.62 -10.42
C THR A 325 -18.28 -9.77 -10.38
N CYS A 326 -18.99 -8.72 -9.99
CA CYS A 326 -20.44 -8.76 -9.98
C CYS A 326 -21.08 -7.41 -10.30
N ILE A 327 -22.32 -7.48 -10.80
CA ILE A 327 -23.16 -6.32 -11.03
C ILE A 327 -24.22 -6.25 -9.92
N THR A 328 -24.33 -5.11 -9.28
CA THR A 328 -25.31 -4.85 -8.23
C THR A 328 -25.96 -3.48 -8.40
N THR A 329 -26.79 -3.07 -7.44
CA THR A 329 -27.38 -1.74 -7.40
C THR A 329 -27.07 -1.03 -6.10
N ILE A 330 -27.08 0.31 -6.12
CA ILE A 330 -26.88 1.12 -4.91
C ILE A 330 -27.96 0.87 -3.85
N PHE A 331 -29.14 0.37 -4.24
CA PHE A 331 -30.24 0.03 -3.33
C PHE A 331 -30.05 -1.32 -2.64
N LYS A 332 -29.46 -2.31 -3.35
CA LYS A 332 -29.03 -3.57 -2.73
C LYS A 332 -27.82 -3.37 -1.84
N GLY A 333 -26.94 -2.45 -2.25
CA GLY A 333 -25.69 -2.11 -1.58
C GLY A 333 -24.54 -3.02 -2.01
N PHE A 334 -23.32 -2.57 -1.76
CA PHE A 334 -22.07 -3.24 -2.12
C PHE A 334 -21.00 -3.03 -1.04
N ASN A 335 -19.98 -3.90 -1.06
CA ASN A 335 -18.86 -3.82 -0.13
C ASN A 335 -17.61 -3.36 -0.86
N PHE A 336 -16.92 -2.37 -0.31
CA PHE A 336 -15.65 -1.91 -0.87
C PHE A 336 -14.71 -1.50 0.25
N LEU A 337 -13.44 -1.93 0.21
CA LEU A 337 -12.37 -1.59 1.16
C LEU A 337 -12.75 -1.72 2.65
N GLY A 338 -13.59 -2.69 2.99
CA GLY A 338 -14.03 -2.93 4.36
C GLY A 338 -15.25 -2.15 4.81
N PHE A 339 -15.88 -1.39 3.92
CA PHE A 339 -17.14 -0.69 4.15
C PHE A 339 -18.25 -1.22 3.27
N ASN A 340 -19.50 -1.05 3.72
CA ASN A 340 -20.69 -1.31 2.95
C ASN A 340 -21.35 0.04 2.61
N ALA A 341 -21.56 0.29 1.32
CA ALA A 341 -22.24 1.47 0.81
C ALA A 341 -23.63 1.10 0.28
N LYS A 342 -24.65 1.86 0.65
CA LYS A 342 -26.03 1.58 0.29
C LYS A 342 -26.90 2.84 0.35
N ILE A 343 -27.91 2.90 -0.51
CA ILE A 343 -29.05 3.81 -0.37
C ILE A 343 -30.17 3.07 0.37
N GLU A 344 -30.50 3.53 1.55
CA GLU A 344 -31.58 2.95 2.37
C GLU A 344 -32.98 3.37 1.85
N LYS A 345 -34.04 2.76 2.41
CA LYS A 345 -35.42 2.98 1.96
C LYS A 345 -35.90 4.44 2.13
N ASP A 346 -35.33 5.16 3.10
CA ASP A 346 -35.56 6.60 3.34
C ASP A 346 -34.73 7.51 2.42
N ASN A 347 -34.14 6.94 1.37
CA ASN A 347 -33.29 7.62 0.40
C ASN A 347 -31.96 8.18 0.94
N LYS A 348 -31.55 7.82 2.16
CA LYS A 348 -30.26 8.23 2.71
C LYS A 348 -29.13 7.34 2.18
N CYS A 349 -28.04 7.99 1.80
CA CYS A 349 -26.79 7.29 1.48
C CYS A 349 -26.06 6.96 2.78
N ILE A 350 -25.87 5.68 3.06
CA ILE A 350 -25.18 5.20 4.25
C ILE A 350 -23.95 4.40 3.85
N ILE A 351 -22.79 4.84 4.34
CA ILE A 351 -21.53 4.10 4.28
C ILE A 351 -21.16 3.72 5.71
N LYS A 352 -21.03 2.42 5.96
CA LYS A 352 -20.78 1.87 7.31
C LYS A 352 -19.77 0.72 7.24
N PRO A 353 -19.10 0.35 8.35
CA PRO A 353 -18.23 -0.82 8.39
C PRO A 353 -18.97 -2.07 7.90
N SER A 354 -18.36 -2.85 7.01
CA SER A 354 -18.96 -4.09 6.50
C SER A 354 -18.99 -5.17 7.60
N LYS A 355 -19.88 -6.16 7.44
CA LYS A 355 -19.96 -7.31 8.35
C LYS A 355 -18.61 -8.02 8.50
N ASP A 356 -17.88 -8.16 7.38
CA ASP A 356 -16.55 -8.80 7.36
C ASP A 356 -15.51 -7.94 8.09
N SER A 357 -15.57 -6.62 7.96
CA SER A 357 -14.69 -5.70 8.69
C SER A 357 -14.89 -5.83 10.20
N ILE A 358 -16.16 -5.87 10.65
CA ILE A 358 -16.50 -6.07 12.08
C ILE A 358 -16.04 -7.46 12.55
N LYS A 359 -16.23 -8.52 11.75
CA LYS A 359 -15.75 -9.87 12.07
C LYS A 359 -14.23 -9.93 12.21
N LYS A 360 -13.50 -9.28 11.28
CA LYS A 360 -12.03 -9.18 11.34
C LYS A 360 -11.56 -8.40 12.57
N ALA A 361 -12.22 -7.30 12.92
CA ALA A 361 -11.93 -6.53 14.13
C ALA A 361 -12.09 -7.39 15.40
N LYS A 362 -13.23 -8.09 15.53
CA LYS A 362 -13.46 -9.04 16.64
C LYS A 362 -12.43 -10.17 16.68
N GLY A 363 -12.01 -10.66 15.51
CA GLY A 363 -10.96 -11.68 15.42
C GLY A 363 -9.64 -11.18 16.02
N LYS A 364 -9.16 -10.00 15.59
CA LYS A 364 -7.92 -9.39 16.13
C LYS A 364 -7.99 -9.20 17.66
N ILE A 365 -9.13 -8.72 18.16
CA ILE A 365 -9.34 -8.53 19.60
C ILE A 365 -9.32 -9.88 20.32
N ARG A 366 -10.00 -10.89 19.77
CA ARG A 366 -10.00 -12.23 20.34
C ARG A 366 -8.58 -12.78 20.49
N ASP A 367 -7.79 -12.67 19.41
CA ASP A 367 -6.42 -13.19 19.39
C ASP A 367 -5.56 -12.51 20.47
N ILE A 368 -5.74 -11.20 20.74
CA ILE A 368 -5.07 -10.51 21.84
C ILE A 368 -5.45 -11.11 23.20
N PHE A 369 -6.73 -11.34 23.46
CA PHE A 369 -7.18 -11.97 24.70
C PHE A 369 -6.66 -13.41 24.84
N ASP A 370 -6.55 -14.14 23.75
CA ASP A 370 -6.01 -15.50 23.75
C ASP A 370 -4.51 -15.53 24.05
N TYR A 371 -3.72 -14.56 23.52
CA TYR A 371 -2.30 -14.38 23.85
C TYR A 371 -2.06 -13.82 25.27
N ALA A 372 -3.02 -13.06 25.80
CA ALA A 372 -2.90 -12.49 27.14
C ALA A 372 -3.23 -13.47 28.27
N LYS A 373 -3.66 -14.70 27.97
CA LYS A 373 -3.89 -15.74 28.98
C LYS A 373 -2.61 -16.01 29.77
N GLY A 374 -2.69 -15.89 31.09
CA GLY A 374 -1.54 -16.02 32.02
C GLY A 374 -0.70 -14.74 32.18
N GLN A 375 -1.06 -13.65 31.51
CA GLN A 375 -0.43 -12.34 31.68
C GLN A 375 -1.25 -11.43 32.59
N ASN A 376 -0.65 -10.32 33.03
CA ASN A 376 -1.34 -9.31 33.83
C ASN A 376 -2.26 -8.40 33.01
N VAL A 377 -3.02 -7.54 33.69
CA VAL A 377 -3.99 -6.62 33.06
C VAL A 377 -3.27 -5.54 32.24
N GLU A 378 -2.13 -5.04 32.72
CA GLU A 378 -1.33 -4.02 32.01
C GLU A 378 -0.88 -4.52 30.65
N TYR A 379 -0.39 -5.76 30.56
CA TYR A 379 -0.03 -6.38 29.28
C TYR A 379 -1.21 -6.42 28.30
N LEU A 380 -2.41 -6.80 28.79
CA LEU A 380 -3.62 -6.82 27.97
C LEU A 380 -3.95 -5.42 27.44
N ILE A 381 -3.91 -4.39 28.29
CA ILE A 381 -4.20 -3.00 27.95
C ILE A 381 -3.22 -2.50 26.88
N ASP A 382 -1.92 -2.70 27.09
CA ASP A 382 -0.86 -2.28 26.15
C ASP A 382 -1.02 -2.87 24.73
N LYS A 383 -1.56 -4.08 24.63
CA LYS A 383 -1.82 -4.74 23.34
C LYS A 383 -3.17 -4.36 22.75
N LEU A 384 -4.16 -4.08 23.58
CA LEU A 384 -5.54 -3.85 23.15
C LEU A 384 -5.76 -2.41 22.67
N ILE A 385 -5.25 -1.40 23.40
CA ILE A 385 -5.43 0.01 23.09
C ILE A 385 -5.00 0.34 21.64
N PRO A 386 -3.79 0.02 21.16
CA PRO A 386 -3.39 0.38 19.81
C PRO A 386 -4.26 -0.24 18.72
N VAL A 387 -4.86 -1.41 19.00
CA VAL A 387 -5.76 -2.08 18.03
C VAL A 387 -7.14 -1.44 18.04
N ILE A 388 -7.66 -1.06 19.21
CA ILE A 388 -8.94 -0.33 19.33
C ILE A 388 -8.82 1.04 18.67
N ASP A 389 -7.76 1.79 18.97
CA ASP A 389 -7.52 3.11 18.39
C ASP A 389 -7.41 3.03 16.85
N GLY A 390 -6.68 2.04 16.34
CA GLY A 390 -6.59 1.84 14.90
C GLY A 390 -7.92 1.49 14.23
N ILE A 391 -8.80 0.74 14.91
CA ILE A 391 -10.16 0.45 14.44
C ILE A 391 -11.03 1.71 14.51
N ALA A 392 -10.93 2.47 15.61
CA ALA A 392 -11.69 3.70 15.82
C ALA A 392 -11.34 4.74 14.75
N GLU A 393 -10.06 5.02 14.53
CA GLU A 393 -9.60 5.95 13.49
C GLU A 393 -10.06 5.52 12.08
N PHE A 394 -10.07 4.22 11.80
CA PHE A 394 -10.50 3.71 10.50
C PHE A 394 -12.03 3.81 10.28
N TRP A 395 -12.84 3.62 11.33
CA TRP A 395 -14.30 3.63 11.18
C TRP A 395 -14.96 5.00 11.45
N LYS A 396 -14.33 5.85 12.28
CA LYS A 396 -14.85 7.14 12.73
C LYS A 396 -15.39 8.06 11.62
N PRO A 397 -14.78 8.17 10.43
CA PRO A 397 -15.28 9.03 9.37
C PRO A 397 -16.60 8.57 8.73
N MET A 398 -17.07 7.35 9.05
CA MET A 398 -18.25 6.74 8.45
C MET A 398 -19.37 6.55 9.48
N VAL A 399 -20.53 6.07 9.04
CA VAL A 399 -21.68 5.78 9.94
C VAL A 399 -21.37 4.52 10.77
N SER A 400 -20.72 4.69 11.90
CA SER A 400 -20.12 3.57 12.66
C SER A 400 -20.65 3.38 14.08
N SER A 401 -21.58 4.21 14.61
CA SER A 401 -22.09 4.13 15.98
C SER A 401 -22.56 2.71 16.37
N LYS A 402 -23.38 2.07 15.52
CA LYS A 402 -23.82 0.68 15.76
C LYS A 402 -22.68 -0.33 15.75
N ALA A 403 -21.65 -0.10 14.91
CA ALA A 403 -20.47 -0.97 14.83
C ALA A 403 -19.62 -0.80 16.10
N PHE A 404 -19.45 0.41 16.61
CA PHE A 404 -18.76 0.68 17.86
C PHE A 404 -19.49 0.04 19.05
N SER A 405 -20.80 0.29 19.24
CA SER A 405 -21.57 -0.33 20.33
C SER A 405 -21.49 -1.87 20.31
N ASN A 406 -21.48 -2.47 19.11
CA ASN A 406 -21.32 -3.91 18.96
C ASN A 406 -19.92 -4.39 19.34
N LEU A 407 -18.88 -3.59 19.06
CA LEU A 407 -17.49 -3.88 19.40
C LEU A 407 -17.26 -3.71 20.90
N ASP A 408 -17.79 -2.63 21.51
CA ASP A 408 -17.68 -2.33 22.94
C ASP A 408 -18.30 -3.45 23.78
N ASN A 409 -19.50 -3.90 23.40
CA ASN A 409 -20.13 -5.06 24.05
C ASN A 409 -19.27 -6.33 23.94
N TYR A 410 -18.64 -6.54 22.78
CA TYR A 410 -17.75 -7.69 22.58
C TYR A 410 -16.50 -7.59 23.45
N ILE A 411 -15.86 -6.42 23.49
CA ILE A 411 -14.68 -6.15 24.32
C ILE A 411 -15.03 -6.34 25.79
N TRP A 412 -16.14 -5.74 26.24
CA TRP A 412 -16.62 -5.89 27.62
C TRP A 412 -16.77 -7.35 28.02
N LYS A 413 -17.46 -8.17 27.23
CA LYS A 413 -17.64 -9.60 27.51
C LYS A 413 -16.31 -10.35 27.60
N LYS A 414 -15.36 -10.02 26.74
CA LYS A 414 -14.02 -10.63 26.73
C LYS A 414 -13.20 -10.21 27.95
N THR A 415 -13.21 -8.91 28.27
CA THR A 415 -12.54 -8.36 29.46
C THR A 415 -13.09 -8.97 30.72
N TRP A 416 -14.40 -9.06 30.85
CA TRP A 416 -15.04 -9.69 32.00
C TRP A 416 -14.62 -11.16 32.18
N LYS A 417 -14.62 -11.92 31.11
CA LYS A 417 -14.16 -13.31 31.12
C LYS A 417 -12.68 -13.43 31.51
N PHE A 418 -11.84 -12.56 31.01
CA PHE A 418 -10.41 -12.49 31.31
C PHE A 418 -10.18 -12.18 32.79
N LEU A 419 -10.84 -11.15 33.34
CA LEU A 419 -10.72 -10.76 34.76
C LEU A 419 -11.21 -11.86 35.71
N LYS A 420 -12.32 -12.53 35.39
CA LYS A 420 -12.80 -13.69 36.15
C LYS A 420 -11.81 -14.87 36.13
N HIS A 421 -11.14 -15.08 35.02
CA HIS A 421 -10.12 -16.13 34.94
C HIS A 421 -8.86 -15.73 35.73
N LEU A 422 -8.43 -14.48 35.64
CA LEU A 422 -7.26 -13.96 36.35
C LEU A 422 -7.48 -13.97 37.88
N HIS A 423 -8.70 -13.70 38.31
CA HIS A 423 -9.08 -13.60 39.73
C HIS A 423 -10.15 -14.65 40.13
N HIS A 424 -9.90 -15.91 39.79
CA HIS A 424 -10.86 -16.99 39.96
C HIS A 424 -11.35 -17.16 41.45
N ASN A 425 -10.52 -16.76 42.41
CA ASN A 425 -10.83 -16.83 43.86
C ASN A 425 -11.49 -15.54 44.40
N LYS A 426 -11.81 -14.56 43.55
CA LYS A 426 -12.43 -13.29 44.00
C LYS A 426 -13.87 -13.16 43.52
N SER A 427 -14.68 -12.46 44.32
CA SER A 427 -16.07 -12.19 43.98
C SER A 427 -16.20 -11.23 42.79
N SER A 428 -17.32 -11.28 42.06
CA SER A 428 -17.61 -10.33 40.98
C SER A 428 -17.61 -8.88 41.50
N ALA A 429 -18.10 -8.62 42.71
CA ALA A 429 -18.08 -7.30 43.33
C ALA A 429 -16.65 -6.78 43.52
N TRP A 430 -15.73 -7.62 43.97
CA TRP A 430 -14.32 -7.25 44.12
C TRP A 430 -13.69 -6.88 42.77
N ILE A 431 -13.97 -7.64 41.72
CA ILE A 431 -13.46 -7.35 40.36
C ILE A 431 -13.99 -6.00 39.87
N VAL A 432 -15.28 -5.72 40.03
CA VAL A 432 -15.91 -4.46 39.67
C VAL A 432 -15.23 -3.29 40.39
N ASN A 433 -15.11 -3.38 41.72
CA ASN A 433 -14.50 -2.32 42.54
C ASN A 433 -13.04 -2.05 42.15
N LYS A 434 -12.30 -3.10 41.74
CA LYS A 434 -10.88 -2.95 41.41
C LYS A 434 -10.63 -2.41 39.99
N TYR A 435 -11.48 -2.75 39.01
CA TYR A 435 -11.18 -2.51 37.58
C TYR A 435 -12.25 -1.70 36.84
N VAL A 436 -13.42 -1.52 37.39
CA VAL A 436 -14.55 -0.88 36.66
C VAL A 436 -15.01 0.41 37.33
N THR A 437 -14.87 0.51 38.65
CA THR A 437 -15.22 1.74 39.39
C THR A 437 -14.07 2.74 39.28
N VAL A 438 -14.29 3.85 38.60
CA VAL A 438 -13.48 5.08 38.62
C VAL A 438 -14.31 6.13 39.34
#